data_d5449b2883b7d242fa62f7c98b1fdcc0
#
_entry.id   d5449b2883b7d242fa62f7c98b1fdcc0
#
_cell.length_a   1.000
_cell.length_b   1.000
_cell.length_c   1.000
_cell.angle_alpha   90.00
_cell.angle_beta   90.00
_cell.angle_gamma   90.00
#
_symmetry.space_group_name_H-M   'P 1'
#
loop_
_entity.id
_entity.type
_entity.pdbx_description
1 polymer ?
#
loop_
_entity_poly.entity_id
_entity_poly.type
_entity_poly.pdbx_seq_one_letter_code
_entity_poly.pdbx_strand_id
1 'polypeptide(L)'
;MRDERVGSKKEKYDNSQKVYEKQNYIILKVKSGKKIGYIAYNTRKEWEEGHTHLESFNMAKTIIDNVIKHKKPKTKNLYLLQSHIRLTDNPSYVKFINELIDAKKNKKKTGYRNDRYIVKER
;
A
#
# COMPACT_ATOMS: atom_id res chain seq x y z
N MET A 1 -10.22 24.79 -19.08
CA MET A 1 -9.60 24.31 -19.00
C MET A 1 -9.66 23.48 -18.09
N ARG A 2 -9.48 22.73 -18.05
CA ARG A 2 -9.61 21.95 -17.13
C ARG A 2 -9.03 22.37 -15.98
N ASP A 3 -9.40 21.95 -15.00
CA ASP A 3 -8.83 22.22 -13.82
C ASP A 3 -7.53 21.59 -13.76
N GLU A 4 -6.58 22.27 -14.18
CA GLU A 4 -5.32 21.70 -14.33
C GLU A 4 -4.73 21.22 -13.08
N ARG A 5 -5.04 21.84 -11.99
CA ARG A 5 -4.40 21.43 -10.80
C ARG A 5 -4.88 20.14 -10.32
N VAL A 6 -6.14 19.95 -10.31
CA VAL A 6 -6.72 18.70 -9.92
C VAL A 6 -6.33 17.64 -10.90
N GLY A 7 -6.37 18.00 -12.16
CA GLY A 7 -6.05 17.04 -13.18
C GLY A 7 -4.60 16.73 -13.31
N SER A 8 -3.73 17.57 -12.77
CA SER A 8 -2.31 17.39 -13.04
C SER A 8 -1.76 16.08 -12.57
N LYS A 9 -2.16 15.61 -11.39
CA LYS A 9 -1.66 14.34 -10.92
C LYS A 9 -2.24 13.19 -11.72
N LYS A 10 -3.49 13.28 -12.09
CA LYS A 10 -4.07 12.28 -12.93
C LYS A 10 -3.48 12.33 -14.31
N GLU A 11 -3.21 13.53 -14.82
CA GLU A 11 -2.60 13.66 -16.13
C GLU A 11 -1.24 13.03 -16.20
N LYS A 12 -0.54 13.03 -15.07
CA LYS A 12 0.75 12.40 -15.03
C LYS A 12 0.66 10.93 -15.41
N TYR A 13 -0.50 10.33 -15.19
CA TYR A 13 -0.70 8.92 -15.46
C TYR A 13 -1.70 8.68 -16.58
N ASP A 14 -1.90 9.68 -17.44
CA ASP A 14 -2.86 9.54 -18.52
C ASP A 14 -2.51 8.43 -19.49
N ASN A 15 -1.22 8.12 -19.61
CA ASN A 15 -0.81 7.02 -20.47
C ASN A 15 -0.90 5.70 -19.76
N SER A 16 -1.43 5.69 -18.56
CA SER A 16 -1.58 4.45 -17.81
C SER A 16 -2.68 3.62 -18.43
N GLN A 17 -2.60 2.33 -18.18
CA GLN A 17 -3.56 1.39 -18.70
C GLN A 17 -4.13 0.60 -17.54
N LYS A 18 -5.47 0.53 -17.45
CA LYS A 18 -6.09 -0.29 -16.43
C LYS A 18 -5.92 -1.75 -16.85
N VAL A 19 -5.22 -2.52 -16.03
CA VAL A 19 -4.94 -3.93 -16.34
C VAL A 19 -5.68 -4.89 -15.42
N TYR A 20 -6.42 -4.37 -14.44
CA TYR A 20 -7.11 -5.23 -13.48
C TYR A 20 -8.19 -4.43 -12.77
N GLU A 21 -9.30 -5.07 -12.49
CA GLU A 21 -10.36 -4.46 -11.72
C GLU A 21 -11.09 -5.53 -10.94
N LYS A 22 -11.31 -5.29 -9.66
CA LYS A 22 -12.09 -6.19 -8.82
C LYS A 22 -12.80 -5.35 -7.76
N GLN A 23 -14.13 -5.39 -7.78
CA GLN A 23 -14.93 -4.54 -6.91
C GLN A 23 -14.56 -3.07 -7.16
N ASN A 24 -14.18 -2.33 -6.13
CA ASN A 24 -13.83 -0.93 -6.28
C ASN A 24 -12.31 -0.72 -6.37
N TYR A 25 -11.55 -1.79 -6.61
CA TYR A 25 -10.10 -1.70 -6.71
C TYR A 25 -9.64 -1.91 -8.14
N ILE A 26 -8.69 -1.10 -8.57
CA ILE A 26 -8.12 -1.23 -9.92
C ILE A 26 -6.61 -1.24 -9.84
N ILE A 27 -5.98 -1.76 -10.87
CA ILE A 27 -4.53 -1.68 -11.03
C ILE A 27 -4.25 -1.02 -12.35
N LEU A 28 -3.41 0.01 -12.31
CA LEU A 28 -2.98 0.72 -13.50
C LEU A 28 -1.52 0.36 -13.79
N LYS A 29 -1.24 0.07 -15.05
CA LYS A 29 0.12 -0.15 -15.50
C LYS A 29 0.64 1.16 -16.05
N VAL A 30 1.78 1.60 -15.56
CA VAL A 30 2.32 2.91 -15.89
C VAL A 30 3.72 2.74 -16.46
N LYS A 31 4.00 3.46 -17.54
CA LYS A 31 5.33 3.45 -18.11
C LYS A 31 6.00 4.79 -17.85
N SER A 32 7.26 4.74 -17.48
CA SER A 32 8.05 5.95 -17.29
C SER A 32 9.41 5.66 -17.89
N GLY A 33 9.60 6.10 -19.13
CA GLY A 33 10.81 5.75 -19.86
C GLY A 33 10.84 4.26 -20.11
N LYS A 34 11.88 3.61 -19.65
CA LYS A 34 12.01 2.15 -19.81
C LYS A 34 11.45 1.38 -18.63
N LYS A 35 11.02 2.11 -17.60
CA LYS A 35 10.53 1.44 -16.43
C LYS A 35 9.02 1.25 -16.47
N ILE A 36 8.57 0.13 -15.94
CA ILE A 36 7.15 -0.15 -15.84
C ILE A 36 6.83 -0.30 -14.36
N GLY A 37 5.80 0.40 -13.94
CA GLY A 37 5.32 0.29 -12.56
C GLY A 37 3.84 0.02 -12.54
N TYR A 38 3.31 -0.19 -11.37
CA TYR A 38 1.89 -0.46 -11.19
C TYR A 38 1.36 0.39 -10.06
N ILE A 39 0.12 0.83 -10.20
CA ILE A 39 -0.54 1.60 -9.16
C ILE A 39 -1.83 0.88 -8.81
N ALA A 40 -2.01 0.54 -7.55
CA ALA A 40 -3.27 0.00 -7.06
C ALA A 40 -4.05 1.16 -6.47
N TYR A 41 -5.35 1.19 -6.71
CA TYR A 41 -6.18 2.30 -6.29
C TYR A 41 -7.57 1.82 -5.88
N ASN A 42 -8.06 2.36 -4.76
CA ASN A 42 -9.42 2.15 -4.31
C ASN A 42 -10.26 3.32 -4.83
N THR A 43 -11.13 3.05 -5.79
CA THR A 43 -11.88 4.11 -6.46
C THR A 43 -12.87 4.85 -5.57
N ARG A 44 -13.13 4.34 -4.37
CA ARG A 44 -14.00 5.02 -3.42
C ARG A 44 -13.28 6.10 -2.63
N LYS A 45 -11.96 6.18 -2.75
CA LYS A 45 -11.16 7.15 -2.01
C LYS A 45 -10.65 8.24 -2.93
N GLU A 46 -10.24 9.35 -2.33
CA GLU A 46 -9.53 10.38 -3.09
C GLU A 46 -8.25 9.78 -3.63
N TRP A 47 -7.86 10.21 -4.81
CA TRP A 47 -6.67 9.66 -5.44
C TRP A 47 -5.45 9.72 -4.52
N GLU A 48 -5.26 10.85 -3.86
CA GLU A 48 -4.07 11.03 -3.04
C GLU A 48 -4.02 10.11 -1.85
N GLU A 49 -5.17 9.70 -1.35
CA GLU A 49 -5.21 8.85 -0.18
C GLU A 49 -5.27 7.38 -0.51
N GLY A 50 -5.88 7.06 -1.62
CA GLY A 50 -6.26 5.68 -1.91
C GLY A 50 -5.44 4.96 -2.96
N HIS A 51 -4.30 5.51 -3.37
CA HIS A 51 -3.46 4.80 -4.32
C HIS A 51 -2.10 4.47 -3.72
N THR A 52 -1.46 3.47 -4.28
CA THR A 52 -0.13 3.09 -3.84
C THR A 52 0.66 2.57 -5.04
N HIS A 53 1.94 2.89 -5.07
CA HIS A 53 2.83 2.51 -6.17
C HIS A 53 3.53 1.20 -5.84
N LEU A 54 3.52 0.28 -6.79
CA LEU A 54 4.06 -1.05 -6.56
C LEU A 54 4.92 -1.47 -7.75
N GLU A 55 5.83 -2.39 -7.50
CA GLU A 55 6.81 -2.79 -8.51
C GLU A 55 6.30 -3.83 -9.48
N SER A 56 5.31 -4.62 -9.09
CA SER A 56 4.83 -5.68 -9.96
C SER A 56 3.32 -5.82 -9.89
N PHE A 57 2.77 -6.38 -10.95
CA PHE A 57 1.35 -6.66 -11.02
C PHE A 57 0.93 -7.64 -9.92
N ASN A 58 1.72 -8.70 -9.73
CA ASN A 58 1.37 -9.70 -8.73
C ASN A 58 1.34 -9.12 -7.33
N MET A 59 2.27 -8.22 -7.02
CA MET A 59 2.28 -7.56 -5.73
C MET A 59 1.02 -6.74 -5.52
N ALA A 60 0.60 -5.99 -6.53
CA ALA A 60 -0.60 -5.17 -6.44
C ALA A 60 -1.84 -6.06 -6.27
N LYS A 61 -1.91 -7.14 -7.05
CA LYS A 61 -3.05 -8.05 -6.97
C LYS A 61 -3.13 -8.70 -5.59
N THR A 62 -2.00 -9.11 -5.06
CA THR A 62 -1.95 -9.76 -3.76
C THR A 62 -2.45 -8.81 -2.67
N ILE A 63 -2.03 -7.54 -2.72
CA ILE A 63 -2.48 -6.58 -1.71
C ILE A 63 -3.99 -6.35 -1.83
N ILE A 64 -4.49 -6.21 -3.04
CA ILE A 64 -5.93 -6.03 -3.24
C ILE A 64 -6.70 -7.24 -2.68
N ASP A 65 -6.23 -8.45 -2.97
CA ASP A 65 -6.89 -9.64 -2.46
C ASP A 65 -6.89 -9.68 -0.93
N ASN A 66 -5.77 -9.32 -0.32
CA ASN A 66 -5.70 -9.27 1.14
C ASN A 66 -6.69 -8.25 1.70
N VAL A 67 -6.77 -7.09 1.07
CA VAL A 67 -7.66 -6.03 1.54
C VAL A 67 -9.11 -6.47 1.42
N ILE A 68 -9.48 -7.05 0.30
CA ILE A 68 -10.85 -7.50 0.08
C ILE A 68 -11.24 -8.56 1.10
N LYS A 69 -10.34 -9.48 1.37
CA LYS A 69 -10.64 -10.62 2.27
C LYS A 69 -10.25 -10.35 3.71
N HIS A 70 -9.71 -9.18 3.99
CA HIS A 70 -9.24 -8.80 5.33
C HIS A 70 -8.24 -9.82 5.87
N LYS A 71 -7.32 -10.26 5.00
CA LYS A 71 -6.35 -11.27 5.38
C LYS A 71 -5.09 -10.64 5.94
N LYS A 72 -4.40 -11.40 6.77
CA LYS A 72 -3.12 -10.96 7.29
C LYS A 72 -2.09 -11.03 6.16
N PRO A 73 -1.39 -9.91 5.88
CA PRO A 73 -0.35 -9.95 4.85
C PRO A 73 0.81 -10.82 5.29
N LYS A 74 1.42 -11.50 4.33
CA LYS A 74 2.59 -12.32 4.62
C LYS A 74 3.87 -11.49 4.62
N THR A 75 3.82 -10.32 4.02
CA THR A 75 5.00 -9.47 3.95
C THR A 75 5.29 -8.82 5.29
N LYS A 76 6.56 -8.51 5.51
CA LYS A 76 6.98 -7.73 6.67
C LYS A 76 7.52 -6.37 6.25
N ASN A 77 7.46 -6.07 4.97
CA ASN A 77 7.93 -4.80 4.45
C ASN A 77 6.99 -3.68 4.88
N LEU A 78 7.55 -2.64 5.50
CA LEU A 78 6.74 -1.55 6.03
C LEU A 78 5.92 -0.84 4.96
N TYR A 79 6.56 -0.55 3.82
CA TYR A 79 5.85 0.14 2.74
C TYR A 79 4.65 -0.69 2.27
N LEU A 80 4.82 -2.00 2.12
CA LEU A 80 3.74 -2.86 1.66
C LEU A 80 2.64 -2.97 2.71
N LEU A 81 3.00 -3.01 3.98
CA LEU A 81 1.97 -3.01 5.03
C LEU A 81 1.17 -1.71 4.97
N GLN A 82 1.85 -0.58 4.80
CA GLN A 82 1.16 0.69 4.69
C GLN A 82 0.30 0.76 3.44
N SER A 83 0.69 0.07 2.38
CA SER A 83 -0.12 0.03 1.17
C SER A 83 -1.48 -0.61 1.43
N HIS A 84 -1.53 -1.60 2.32
CA HIS A 84 -2.82 -2.20 2.69
C HIS A 84 -3.72 -1.15 3.36
N ILE A 85 -3.13 -0.31 4.21
CA ILE A 85 -3.90 0.75 4.87
C ILE A 85 -4.42 1.77 3.86
N ARG A 86 -3.59 2.13 2.90
CA ARG A 86 -4.00 3.11 1.91
C ARG A 86 -5.15 2.60 1.04
N LEU A 87 -5.18 1.30 0.77
CA LEU A 87 -6.21 0.74 -0.10
C LEU A 87 -7.51 0.41 0.61
N THR A 88 -7.44 -0.04 1.87
CA THR A 88 -8.66 -0.44 2.55
C THR A 88 -9.49 0.76 2.99
N ASP A 89 -10.81 0.61 3.00
CA ASP A 89 -11.69 1.59 3.62
C ASP A 89 -12.36 1.00 4.86
N ASN A 90 -11.80 -0.08 5.39
CA ASN A 90 -12.34 -0.74 6.58
C ASN A 90 -11.52 -0.35 7.82
N PRO A 91 -12.11 0.37 8.79
CA PRO A 91 -11.35 0.82 9.96
C PRO A 91 -10.77 -0.31 10.80
N SER A 92 -11.46 -1.43 10.89
CA SER A 92 -10.96 -2.57 11.66
C SER A 92 -9.71 -3.14 11.02
N TYR A 93 -9.68 -3.18 9.70
CA TYR A 93 -8.52 -3.68 8.99
C TYR A 93 -7.33 -2.72 9.14
N VAL A 94 -7.61 -1.40 9.11
CA VAL A 94 -6.57 -0.41 9.36
C VAL A 94 -5.93 -0.65 10.73
N LYS A 95 -6.76 -0.86 11.74
CA LYS A 95 -6.26 -1.11 13.08
C LYS A 95 -5.40 -2.37 13.13
N PHE A 96 -5.88 -3.42 12.47
CA PHE A 96 -5.16 -4.69 12.44
C PHE A 96 -3.78 -4.53 11.81
N ILE A 97 -3.71 -3.83 10.67
CA ILE A 97 -2.42 -3.62 9.99
C ILE A 97 -1.51 -2.74 10.84
N ASN A 98 -2.06 -1.71 11.48
CA ASN A 98 -1.26 -0.86 12.35
C ASN A 98 -0.66 -1.65 13.50
N GLU A 99 -1.39 -2.62 14.01
CA GLU A 99 -0.87 -3.46 15.08
C GLU A 99 0.31 -4.30 14.58
N LEU A 100 0.24 -4.76 13.34
CA LEU A 100 1.36 -5.49 12.76
C LEU A 100 2.59 -4.59 12.60
N ILE A 101 2.37 -3.35 12.19
CA ILE A 101 3.45 -2.39 12.03
C ILE A 101 4.08 -2.08 13.39
N ASP A 102 3.25 -1.87 14.39
CA ASP A 102 3.76 -1.56 15.73
C ASP A 102 4.54 -2.71 16.32
N ALA A 103 4.07 -3.94 16.14
CA ALA A 103 4.77 -5.10 16.62
C ALA A 103 6.16 -5.21 15.98
N LYS A 104 6.23 -4.91 14.69
CA LYS A 104 7.50 -4.95 13.98
C LYS A 104 8.46 -3.88 14.52
N LYS A 105 7.95 -2.67 14.74
CA LYS A 105 8.78 -1.60 15.26
C LYS A 105 9.28 -1.89 16.67
N ASN A 106 8.41 -2.40 17.50
CA ASN A 106 8.80 -2.74 18.87
C ASN A 106 9.85 -3.83 18.90
N LYS A 107 9.66 -4.85 18.07
CA LYS A 107 10.62 -5.93 17.99
C LYS A 107 11.96 -5.41 17.54
N LYS A 108 11.95 -4.49 16.59
CA LYS A 108 13.18 -3.91 16.09
C LYS A 108 13.89 -3.11 17.16
N LYS A 109 13.13 -2.39 17.98
CA LYS A 109 13.72 -1.60 19.05
C LYS A 109 14.35 -2.45 20.11
N THR A 110 13.70 -3.53 20.48
CA THR A 110 14.19 -4.36 21.56
C THR A 110 15.25 -5.34 21.10
N GLY A 111 15.40 -5.51 19.86
CA GLY A 111 16.33 -6.46 19.30
C GLY A 111 17.77 -6.06 19.43
N TYR A 112 18.03 -4.92 19.98
CA TYR A 112 19.35 -4.52 20.01
C TYR A 112 20.04 -4.69 21.19
N ARG A 113 20.05 -4.81 21.91
CA ARG A 113 20.60 -4.78 22.71
C ARG A 113 20.64 -5.52 23.32
N ASN A 114 20.47 -5.95 23.21
CA ASN A 114 20.60 -6.63 23.76
C ASN A 114 20.56 -6.80 24.25
N ASP A 115 20.37 -6.80 24.19
CA ASP A 115 20.40 -7.08 24.57
C ASP A 115 20.33 -6.88 25.16
N ARG A 116 20.26 -6.94 25.40
CA ARG A 116 20.34 -6.97 25.82
C ARG A 116 19.98 -6.53 26.39
N TYR A 117 19.54 -6.51 26.41
CA TYR A 117 19.29 -6.37 26.72
C TYR A 117 18.72 -6.15 27.20
N ILE A 118 18.52 -6.21 27.27
CA ILE A 118 18.01 -6.14 27.49
C ILE A 118 17.42 -5.85 28.06
N VAL A 119 17.17 -5.96 28.14
CA VAL A 119 16.82 -5.85 28.45
C VAL A 119 16.22 -5.51 29.02
N LYS A 120 15.86 -5.62 29.37
CA LYS A 120 15.52 -5.48 29.68
C LYS A 120 15.05 -4.82 30.04
N GLU A 121 14.71 -4.80 29.89
CA GLU A 121 14.54 -4.37 29.90
C GLU A 121 14.27 -3.85 30.06
N ARG A 122 13.90 -4.06 30.54
CA ARG A 122 13.80 -3.75 30.33
C ARG A 122 13.72 -3.53 30.32
#